data_da7c6de42ddc9ebec6cf40b553001a2b
#
_entry.id   da7c6de42ddc9ebec6cf40b553001a2b
#
_cell.length_a   1.000
_cell.length_b   1.000
_cell.length_c   1.000
_cell.angle_alpha   90.00
_cell.angle_beta   90.00
_cell.angle_gamma   90.00
#
_symmetry.space_group_name_H-M   'P 1'
#
loop_
_entity.id
_entity.type
_entity.pdbx_description
1 polymer ?
#
loop_
_entity_poly.entity_id
_entity_poly.type
_entity_poly.pdbx_seq_one_letter_code
_entity_poly.pdbx_strand_id
1 'polypeptide(L)'
;YSYEVKDGVRLLKLGIIYGANASGKTNILNAVEFFKMLVLRMPKDRNEKTGVVPFMLDDTSRNERTKMSMVFYINKSKYILTFELDAKYIYSETLIVYDSVRPTKLYSRSYDATTDSTTIDFGVNLKMPRKSQDVISGNTINNCSVLAAFGKSNVERTKLNDVYDYFAKQVKDVLAPGMLLSGYIKSRLDKDETGDLKKFILNFLKASDFNIEDVVLHEEEELITPELEQLIQNAPIDNEAKAEMLRKGKITNAELTFKHKVGDKLYDLSEEYE
;
A
#
# COMPACT_ATOMS: atom_id res chain seq x y z
N TYR A 1 23.06 4.57 -7.36
CA TYR A 1 21.76 5.05 -6.81
C TYR A 1 20.57 4.85 -7.76
N SER A 2 20.71 4.20 -8.90
CA SER A 2 19.64 3.85 -9.82
C SER A 2 19.65 2.36 -10.15
N TYR A 3 18.48 1.85 -10.55
CA TYR A 3 18.27 0.47 -10.98
C TYR A 3 17.84 0.47 -12.44
N GLU A 4 18.48 -0.36 -13.28
CA GLU A 4 18.06 -0.53 -14.65
C GLU A 4 16.91 -1.54 -14.73
N VAL A 5 15.77 -1.11 -15.25
CA VAL A 5 14.55 -1.92 -15.34
C VAL A 5 14.51 -2.67 -16.67
N LYS A 6 14.81 -1.98 -17.79
CA LYS A 6 14.77 -2.53 -19.13
C LYS A 6 15.46 -1.58 -20.12
N ASP A 7 16.32 -2.11 -21.00
CA ASP A 7 16.82 -1.45 -22.22
C ASP A 7 17.23 0.03 -22.02
N GLY A 8 18.06 0.33 -21.02
CA GLY A 8 18.54 1.67 -20.71
C GLY A 8 17.60 2.53 -19.87
N VAL A 9 16.39 2.07 -19.54
CA VAL A 9 15.51 2.77 -18.61
C VAL A 9 15.98 2.55 -17.17
N ARG A 10 16.36 3.63 -16.48
CA ARG A 10 16.85 3.60 -15.11
C ARG A 10 15.90 4.31 -14.19
N LEU A 11 15.57 3.69 -13.05
CA LEU A 11 14.78 4.27 -11.99
C LEU A 11 15.67 4.61 -10.80
N LEU A 12 15.37 5.71 -10.12
CA LEU A 12 16.05 6.08 -8.87
C LEU A 12 15.62 5.11 -7.75
N LYS A 13 16.58 4.68 -6.93
CA LYS A 13 16.29 3.91 -5.71
C LYS A 13 15.79 4.78 -4.57
N LEU A 14 16.13 6.07 -4.60
CA LEU A 14 15.74 7.06 -3.60
C LEU A 14 15.50 8.39 -4.30
N GLY A 15 14.43 9.07 -3.96
CA GLY A 15 14.14 10.44 -4.35
C GLY A 15 13.83 11.29 -3.11
N ILE A 16 14.39 12.48 -3.03
CA ILE A 16 14.12 13.45 -1.96
C ILE A 16 13.48 14.68 -2.58
N ILE A 17 12.32 15.10 -2.04
CA ILE A 17 11.57 16.23 -2.57
C ILE A 17 11.65 17.37 -1.56
N TYR A 18 12.22 18.49 -2.00
CA TYR A 18 12.32 19.74 -1.24
C TYR A 18 11.37 20.80 -1.78
N GLY A 19 10.98 21.74 -0.95
CA GLY A 19 10.16 22.88 -1.33
C GLY A 19 9.60 23.60 -0.11
N ALA A 20 9.05 24.80 -0.31
CA ALA A 20 8.41 25.61 0.73
C ALA A 20 7.24 24.87 1.41
N ASN A 21 6.83 25.32 2.59
CA ASN A 21 5.62 24.81 3.22
C ASN A 21 4.40 25.06 2.32
N ALA A 22 3.43 24.16 2.34
CA ALA A 22 2.25 24.17 1.48
C ALA A 22 2.51 24.06 -0.03
N SER A 23 3.72 23.73 -0.49
CA SER A 23 4.04 23.55 -1.93
C SER A 23 3.55 22.24 -2.54
N GLY A 24 2.81 21.41 -1.79
CA GLY A 24 2.24 20.16 -2.29
C GLY A 24 3.14 18.92 -2.18
N LYS A 25 4.28 18.98 -1.47
CA LYS A 25 5.18 17.83 -1.30
C LYS A 25 4.45 16.57 -0.80
N THR A 26 3.68 16.71 0.27
CA THR A 26 2.89 15.61 0.85
C THR A 26 1.81 15.11 -0.10
N ASN A 27 1.26 15.98 -0.97
CA ASN A 27 0.24 15.58 -1.94
C ASN A 27 0.75 14.56 -2.95
N ILE A 28 2.04 14.52 -3.24
CA ILE A 28 2.65 13.49 -4.12
C ILE A 28 2.52 12.11 -3.46
N LEU A 29 2.82 12.01 -2.16
CA LEU A 29 2.67 10.77 -1.41
C LEU A 29 1.20 10.38 -1.27
N ASN A 30 0.34 11.34 -0.91
CA ASN A 30 -1.11 11.13 -0.81
C ASN A 30 -1.71 10.65 -2.15
N ALA A 31 -1.21 11.15 -3.28
CA ALA A 31 -1.65 10.71 -4.60
C ALA A 31 -1.27 9.23 -4.86
N VAL A 32 -0.07 8.80 -4.45
CA VAL A 32 0.35 7.38 -4.56
C VAL A 32 -0.53 6.48 -3.68
N GLU A 33 -0.79 6.89 -2.44
CA GLU A 33 -1.64 6.14 -1.52
C GLU A 33 -3.09 6.08 -2.00
N PHE A 34 -3.63 7.20 -2.49
CA PHE A 34 -4.96 7.23 -3.08
C PHE A 34 -5.06 6.32 -4.30
N PHE A 35 -4.03 6.29 -5.15
CA PHE A 35 -3.95 5.41 -6.31
C PHE A 35 -3.97 3.93 -5.89
N LYS A 36 -3.18 3.57 -4.86
CA LYS A 36 -3.18 2.25 -4.24
C LYS A 36 -4.56 1.88 -3.70
N MET A 37 -5.21 2.81 -3.01
CA MET A 37 -6.56 2.63 -2.46
C MET A 37 -7.58 2.35 -3.57
N LEU A 38 -7.57 3.10 -4.69
CA LEU A 38 -8.45 2.85 -5.83
C LEU A 38 -8.29 1.44 -6.40
N VAL A 39 -7.06 0.92 -6.44
CA VAL A 39 -6.75 -0.42 -6.98
C VAL A 39 -7.19 -1.54 -6.04
N LEU A 40 -7.08 -1.36 -4.73
CA LEU A 40 -7.24 -2.45 -3.77
C LEU A 40 -8.58 -2.47 -3.03
N ARG A 41 -9.20 -1.28 -2.85
CA ARG A 41 -10.39 -1.14 -2.03
C ARG A 41 -11.65 -1.23 -2.86
N MET A 42 -12.50 -2.20 -2.53
CA MET A 42 -13.86 -2.26 -3.04
C MET A 42 -14.76 -1.37 -2.17
N PRO A 43 -15.56 -0.44 -2.77
CA PRO A 43 -16.51 0.35 -2.03
C PRO A 43 -17.62 -0.53 -1.44
N LYS A 44 -18.24 -0.07 -0.35
CA LYS A 44 -19.35 -0.80 0.32
C LYS A 44 -20.61 -0.87 -0.53
N ASP A 45 -20.91 0.24 -1.21
CA ASP A 45 -22.07 0.37 -2.08
C ASP A 45 -21.87 1.48 -3.13
N ARG A 46 -22.88 1.68 -3.99
CA ARG A 46 -22.86 2.65 -5.11
C ARG A 46 -22.89 4.11 -4.66
N ASN A 47 -23.23 4.40 -3.40
CA ASN A 47 -23.33 5.76 -2.86
C ASN A 47 -22.07 6.18 -2.11
N GLU A 48 -21.17 5.26 -1.83
CA GLU A 48 -19.90 5.57 -1.18
C GLU A 48 -19.05 6.49 -2.09
N LYS A 49 -18.47 7.53 -1.48
CA LYS A 49 -17.59 8.45 -2.23
C LYS A 49 -16.28 7.77 -2.61
N THR A 50 -15.73 8.17 -3.76
CA THR A 50 -14.41 7.69 -4.24
C THR A 50 -13.26 8.08 -3.31
N GLY A 51 -13.45 9.12 -2.48
CA GLY A 51 -12.41 9.66 -1.60
C GLY A 51 -11.48 10.67 -2.27
N VAL A 52 -11.68 10.97 -3.55
CA VAL A 52 -10.87 12.01 -4.22
C VAL A 52 -11.15 13.38 -3.61
N VAL A 53 -10.07 14.13 -3.36
CA VAL A 53 -10.12 15.52 -2.95
C VAL A 53 -9.56 16.35 -4.09
N PRO A 54 -10.40 17.13 -4.81
CA PRO A 54 -9.92 18.01 -5.87
C PRO A 54 -9.08 19.17 -5.31
N PHE A 55 -8.37 19.88 -6.17
CA PHE A 55 -7.68 21.08 -5.72
C PHE A 55 -8.69 22.16 -5.31
N MET A 56 -8.65 22.50 -4.00
CA MET A 56 -9.69 23.33 -3.36
C MET A 56 -9.45 24.84 -3.44
N LEU A 57 -8.25 25.26 -3.87
CA LEU A 57 -7.86 26.67 -3.90
C LEU A 57 -8.11 27.34 -5.25
N ASP A 58 -8.88 26.69 -6.11
CA ASP A 58 -9.30 27.21 -7.41
C ASP A 58 -10.75 26.81 -7.67
N ASP A 59 -11.59 27.76 -8.06
CA ASP A 59 -13.03 27.55 -8.22
C ASP A 59 -13.37 26.65 -9.42
N THR A 60 -12.52 26.64 -10.44
CA THR A 60 -12.66 25.77 -11.60
C THR A 60 -12.34 24.32 -11.25
N SER A 61 -11.19 24.10 -10.66
CA SER A 61 -10.68 22.76 -10.31
C SER A 61 -11.57 22.01 -9.33
N ARG A 62 -12.31 22.71 -8.48
CA ARG A 62 -13.25 22.08 -7.53
C ARG A 62 -14.35 21.27 -8.20
N ASN A 63 -14.74 21.69 -9.41
CA ASN A 63 -15.87 21.11 -10.15
C ASN A 63 -15.42 20.25 -11.32
N GLU A 64 -14.12 20.18 -11.59
CA GLU A 64 -13.56 19.35 -12.64
C GLU A 64 -13.31 17.92 -12.18
N ARG A 65 -13.26 17.01 -13.14
CA ARG A 65 -12.86 15.62 -12.90
C ARG A 65 -11.36 15.55 -12.65
N THR A 66 -10.97 14.81 -11.65
CA THR A 66 -9.56 14.54 -11.38
C THR A 66 -9.06 13.49 -12.37
N LYS A 67 -7.92 13.77 -13.01
CA LYS A 67 -7.21 12.84 -13.89
C LYS A 67 -5.91 12.41 -13.23
N MET A 68 -5.72 11.10 -13.12
CA MET A 68 -4.53 10.52 -12.53
C MET A 68 -3.94 9.46 -13.44
N SER A 69 -2.62 9.39 -13.52
CA SER A 69 -1.92 8.35 -14.27
C SER A 69 -0.67 7.92 -13.52
N MET A 70 -0.45 6.62 -13.44
CA MET A 70 0.76 6.04 -12.84
C MET A 70 1.45 5.12 -13.83
N VAL A 71 2.76 5.31 -13.98
CA VAL A 71 3.64 4.44 -14.76
C VAL A 71 4.47 3.62 -13.80
N PHE A 72 4.45 2.30 -13.94
CA PHE A 72 5.21 1.39 -13.10
C PHE A 72 5.72 0.19 -13.89
N TYR A 73 6.64 -0.55 -13.29
CA TYR A 73 7.27 -1.71 -13.94
C TYR A 73 7.09 -2.96 -13.08
N ILE A 74 6.67 -4.05 -13.73
CA ILE A 74 6.60 -5.38 -13.13
C ILE A 74 7.35 -6.34 -14.09
N ASN A 75 8.35 -7.07 -13.58
CA ASN A 75 9.11 -8.05 -14.37
C ASN A 75 9.59 -7.50 -15.75
N LYS A 76 10.13 -6.28 -15.76
CA LYS A 76 10.60 -5.57 -16.96
C LYS A 76 9.50 -5.11 -17.94
N SER A 77 8.24 -5.41 -17.70
CA SER A 77 7.11 -4.85 -18.46
C SER A 77 6.70 -3.51 -17.85
N LYS A 78 6.50 -2.50 -18.71
CA LYS A 78 5.99 -1.19 -18.33
C LYS A 78 4.48 -1.22 -18.35
N TYR A 79 3.86 -0.75 -17.28
CA TYR A 79 2.41 -0.58 -17.16
C TYR A 79 2.06 0.90 -17.06
N ILE A 80 0.90 1.27 -17.60
CA ILE A 80 0.30 2.59 -17.42
C ILE A 80 -1.15 2.35 -16.99
N LEU A 81 -1.48 2.82 -15.79
CA LEU A 81 -2.83 2.81 -15.25
C LEU A 81 -3.32 4.24 -15.11
N THR A 82 -4.49 4.54 -15.66
CA THR A 82 -5.06 5.89 -15.74
C THR A 82 -6.47 5.87 -15.19
N PHE A 83 -6.84 6.92 -14.43
CA PHE A 83 -8.19 7.17 -13.93
C PHE A 83 -8.67 8.55 -14.29
N GLU A 84 -9.97 8.69 -14.55
CA GLU A 84 -10.70 9.96 -14.55
C GLU A 84 -11.90 9.78 -13.63
N LEU A 85 -11.99 10.59 -12.56
CA LEU A 85 -12.98 10.41 -11.50
C LEU A 85 -13.35 11.75 -10.84
N ASP A 86 -14.48 11.74 -10.16
CA ASP A 86 -14.88 12.76 -9.21
C ASP A 86 -15.22 12.14 -7.85
N ALA A 87 -15.82 12.90 -6.94
CA ALA A 87 -16.18 12.42 -5.62
C ALA A 87 -17.22 11.28 -5.62
N LYS A 88 -17.94 11.06 -6.75
CA LYS A 88 -19.02 10.06 -6.83
C LYS A 88 -18.70 8.91 -7.76
N TYR A 89 -18.05 9.18 -8.90
CA TYR A 89 -17.91 8.24 -9.99
C TYR A 89 -16.48 8.12 -10.48
N ILE A 90 -16.10 6.92 -10.91
CA ILE A 90 -14.94 6.72 -11.77
C ILE A 90 -15.45 6.71 -13.21
N TYR A 91 -15.21 7.76 -13.98
CA TYR A 91 -15.72 7.92 -15.37
C TYR A 91 -14.94 7.08 -16.36
N SER A 92 -13.63 7.02 -16.20
CA SER A 92 -12.80 6.16 -17.04
C SER A 92 -11.65 5.55 -16.24
N GLU A 93 -11.26 4.35 -16.64
CA GLU A 93 -10.09 3.63 -16.16
C GLU A 93 -9.49 2.86 -17.33
N THR A 94 -8.17 2.91 -17.48
CA THR A 94 -7.49 2.19 -18.56
C THR A 94 -6.18 1.61 -18.05
N LEU A 95 -5.95 0.33 -18.34
CA LEU A 95 -4.69 -0.37 -18.06
C LEU A 95 -4.04 -0.80 -19.37
N ILE A 96 -2.82 -0.31 -19.58
CA ILE A 96 -1.99 -0.62 -20.75
C ILE A 96 -0.70 -1.28 -20.29
N VAL A 97 -0.23 -2.29 -21.02
CA VAL A 97 1.08 -2.91 -20.81
C VAL A 97 1.95 -2.78 -22.05
N TYR A 98 3.25 -2.58 -21.84
CA TYR A 98 4.29 -2.61 -22.84
C TYR A 98 5.24 -3.78 -22.51
N ASP A 99 4.94 -4.95 -23.03
CA ASP A 99 5.87 -6.09 -23.01
C ASP A 99 6.96 -5.90 -24.08
N SER A 100 6.64 -5.14 -25.11
CA SER A 100 7.52 -4.73 -26.21
C SER A 100 7.37 -3.23 -26.46
N VAL A 101 7.81 -2.74 -27.61
CA VAL A 101 7.64 -1.33 -28.01
C VAL A 101 6.16 -0.96 -28.22
N ARG A 102 5.33 -1.92 -28.64
CA ARG A 102 3.91 -1.66 -28.92
C ARG A 102 3.06 -1.78 -27.66
N PRO A 103 2.18 -0.79 -27.37
CA PRO A 103 1.24 -0.88 -26.27
C PRO A 103 0.18 -1.95 -26.51
N THR A 104 -0.20 -2.64 -25.45
CA THR A 104 -1.31 -3.58 -25.41
C THR A 104 -2.29 -3.13 -24.34
N LYS A 105 -3.52 -2.81 -24.73
CA LYS A 105 -4.59 -2.51 -23.79
C LYS A 105 -5.02 -3.82 -23.11
N LEU A 106 -4.94 -3.87 -21.77
CA LEU A 106 -5.47 -4.99 -20.99
C LEU A 106 -6.96 -4.84 -20.75
N TYR A 107 -7.40 -3.63 -20.41
CA TYR A 107 -8.81 -3.26 -20.39
C TYR A 107 -8.99 -1.75 -20.48
N SER A 108 -10.20 -1.32 -20.81
CA SER A 108 -10.71 0.03 -20.59
C SER A 108 -12.10 -0.03 -20.00
N ARG A 109 -12.39 0.86 -19.05
CA ARG A 109 -13.68 1.03 -18.40
C ARG A 109 -14.20 2.41 -18.69
N SER A 110 -15.49 2.52 -18.92
CA SER A 110 -16.23 3.78 -19.01
C SER A 110 -17.50 3.71 -18.18
N TYR A 111 -17.90 4.82 -17.61
CA TYR A 111 -19.16 5.00 -16.89
C TYR A 111 -20.00 6.05 -17.58
N ASP A 112 -21.25 5.70 -17.87
CA ASP A 112 -22.26 6.59 -18.41
C ASP A 112 -23.25 6.99 -17.30
N ALA A 113 -23.21 8.29 -16.92
CA ALA A 113 -24.06 8.82 -15.87
C ALA A 113 -25.53 8.94 -16.29
N THR A 114 -25.84 8.90 -17.60
CA THR A 114 -27.23 8.99 -18.11
C THR A 114 -27.97 7.67 -17.95
N THR A 115 -27.27 6.55 -18.13
CA THR A 115 -27.81 5.18 -18.00
C THR A 115 -27.44 4.53 -16.67
N ASP A 116 -26.63 5.22 -15.83
CA ASP A 116 -26.05 4.72 -14.57
C ASP A 116 -25.38 3.35 -14.76
N SER A 117 -24.65 3.19 -15.85
CA SER A 117 -24.04 1.92 -16.22
C SER A 117 -22.53 2.02 -16.41
N THR A 118 -21.84 0.94 -16.04
CA THR A 118 -20.40 0.76 -16.28
C THR A 118 -20.19 -0.27 -17.39
N THR A 119 -19.38 0.08 -18.39
CA THR A 119 -18.97 -0.82 -19.46
C THR A 119 -17.47 -1.08 -19.38
N ILE A 120 -17.06 -2.33 -19.54
CA ILE A 120 -15.66 -2.74 -19.56
C ILE A 120 -15.36 -3.45 -20.88
N ASP A 121 -14.33 -2.97 -21.57
CA ASP A 121 -13.78 -3.61 -22.75
C ASP A 121 -12.44 -4.29 -22.36
N PHE A 122 -12.45 -5.62 -22.28
CA PHE A 122 -11.27 -6.41 -21.97
C PHE A 122 -10.50 -6.70 -23.24
N GLY A 123 -9.20 -6.39 -23.22
CA GLY A 123 -8.30 -6.66 -24.33
C GLY A 123 -8.10 -8.15 -24.60
N VAL A 124 -8.09 -8.52 -25.85
CA VAL A 124 -7.95 -9.94 -26.29
C VAL A 124 -6.66 -10.61 -25.75
N ASN A 125 -5.61 -9.84 -25.55
CA ASN A 125 -4.34 -10.32 -25.02
C ASN A 125 -4.36 -10.64 -23.51
N LEU A 126 -5.42 -10.26 -22.80
CA LEU A 126 -5.63 -10.62 -21.40
C LEU A 126 -5.95 -12.12 -21.24
N LYS A 127 -6.46 -12.76 -22.34
CA LYS A 127 -6.83 -14.17 -22.37
C LYS A 127 -7.77 -14.60 -21.24
N MET A 128 -8.68 -13.73 -20.86
CA MET A 128 -9.66 -13.96 -19.79
C MET A 128 -10.92 -14.60 -20.37
N PRO A 129 -11.42 -15.73 -19.82
CA PRO A 129 -12.66 -16.35 -20.24
C PRO A 129 -13.86 -15.38 -20.09
N ARG A 130 -14.84 -15.48 -20.96
CA ARG A 130 -16.04 -14.61 -20.96
C ARG A 130 -16.75 -14.60 -19.61
N LYS A 131 -16.92 -15.78 -19.01
CA LYS A 131 -17.53 -15.90 -17.67
C LYS A 131 -16.82 -15.06 -16.62
N SER A 132 -15.50 -15.04 -16.62
CA SER A 132 -14.69 -14.25 -15.69
C SER A 132 -14.82 -12.75 -15.97
N GLN A 133 -14.89 -12.36 -17.26
CA GLN A 133 -15.16 -10.97 -17.66
C GLN A 133 -16.54 -10.51 -17.15
N ASP A 134 -17.57 -11.35 -17.26
CA ASP A 134 -18.94 -11.05 -16.82
C ASP A 134 -18.99 -10.89 -15.29
N VAL A 135 -18.28 -11.74 -14.53
CA VAL A 135 -18.18 -11.63 -13.06
C VAL A 135 -17.52 -10.30 -12.65
N ILE A 136 -16.38 -9.95 -13.25
CA ILE A 136 -15.69 -8.69 -12.95
C ILE A 136 -16.57 -7.49 -13.32
N SER A 137 -17.21 -7.54 -14.51
CA SER A 137 -18.10 -6.47 -14.98
C SER A 137 -19.28 -6.25 -14.02
N GLY A 138 -19.88 -7.34 -13.53
CA GLY A 138 -20.99 -7.27 -12.57
C GLY A 138 -20.58 -6.69 -11.20
N ASN A 139 -19.33 -6.91 -10.79
CA ASN A 139 -18.78 -6.39 -9.54
C ASN A 139 -18.20 -4.97 -9.66
N THR A 140 -17.99 -4.45 -10.88
CA THR A 140 -17.43 -3.13 -11.11
C THR A 140 -18.56 -2.08 -11.14
N ILE A 141 -18.98 -1.63 -9.96
CA ILE A 141 -19.96 -0.57 -9.81
C ILE A 141 -19.39 0.82 -10.15
N ASN A 142 -20.25 1.84 -10.17
CA ASN A 142 -19.94 3.21 -10.64
C ASN A 142 -18.69 3.86 -9.98
N ASN A 143 -18.42 3.55 -8.72
CA ASN A 143 -17.32 4.09 -7.91
C ASN A 143 -16.21 3.07 -7.62
N CYS A 144 -16.26 1.88 -8.24
CA CYS A 144 -15.29 0.79 -8.07
C CYS A 144 -14.33 0.71 -9.26
N SER A 145 -13.03 0.47 -9.01
CA SER A 145 -12.09 0.15 -10.08
C SER A 145 -12.24 -1.29 -10.55
N VAL A 146 -11.83 -1.56 -11.80
CA VAL A 146 -11.78 -2.93 -12.36
C VAL A 146 -10.84 -3.82 -11.54
N LEU A 147 -9.70 -3.29 -11.09
CA LEU A 147 -8.73 -4.04 -10.30
C LEU A 147 -9.25 -4.36 -8.90
N ALA A 148 -9.97 -3.45 -8.24
CA ALA A 148 -10.61 -3.72 -6.95
C ALA A 148 -11.68 -4.81 -7.06
N ALA A 149 -12.54 -4.73 -8.08
CA ALA A 149 -13.53 -5.76 -8.39
C ALA A 149 -12.88 -7.11 -8.72
N PHE A 150 -11.80 -7.11 -9.52
CA PHE A 150 -11.02 -8.29 -9.82
C PHE A 150 -10.46 -8.96 -8.55
N GLY A 151 -9.85 -8.19 -7.64
CA GLY A 151 -9.25 -8.69 -6.40
C GLY A 151 -10.24 -9.33 -5.43
N LYS A 152 -11.55 -9.06 -5.59
CA LYS A 152 -12.65 -9.66 -4.80
C LYS A 152 -13.44 -10.72 -5.56
N SER A 153 -13.04 -11.02 -6.79
CA SER A 153 -13.71 -12.01 -7.64
C SER A 153 -12.92 -13.32 -7.69
N ASN A 154 -13.64 -14.44 -7.64
CA ASN A 154 -13.03 -15.77 -7.83
C ASN A 154 -12.96 -16.08 -9.32
N VAL A 155 -11.86 -15.64 -9.95
CA VAL A 155 -11.59 -15.79 -11.37
C VAL A 155 -10.20 -16.32 -11.62
N GLU A 156 -9.95 -16.83 -12.82
CA GLU A 156 -8.63 -17.39 -13.21
C GLU A 156 -7.54 -16.32 -13.16
N ARG A 157 -6.32 -16.78 -12.88
CA ARG A 157 -5.13 -15.91 -12.90
C ARG A 157 -4.83 -15.38 -14.29
N THR A 158 -4.61 -14.08 -14.34
CA THR A 158 -4.22 -13.34 -15.56
C THR A 158 -3.15 -12.31 -15.24
N LYS A 159 -2.74 -11.49 -16.21
CA LYS A 159 -1.85 -10.33 -15.93
C LYS A 159 -2.42 -9.33 -14.93
N LEU A 160 -3.72 -9.36 -14.66
CA LEU A 160 -4.31 -8.50 -13.63
C LEU A 160 -3.85 -8.89 -12.22
N ASN A 161 -3.52 -10.17 -11.97
CA ASN A 161 -2.94 -10.61 -10.71
C ASN A 161 -1.59 -9.93 -10.45
N ASP A 162 -0.74 -9.85 -11.47
CA ASP A 162 0.58 -9.22 -11.32
C ASP A 162 0.44 -7.76 -10.90
N VAL A 163 -0.52 -7.04 -11.50
CA VAL A 163 -0.80 -5.65 -11.18
C VAL A 163 -1.41 -5.51 -9.79
N TYR A 164 -2.42 -6.32 -9.46
CA TYR A 164 -3.05 -6.29 -8.14
C TYR A 164 -2.04 -6.62 -7.03
N ASP A 165 -1.25 -7.68 -7.22
CA ASP A 165 -0.22 -8.11 -6.27
C ASP A 165 0.89 -7.07 -6.12
N TYR A 166 1.25 -6.34 -7.18
CA TYR A 166 2.20 -5.23 -7.10
C TYR A 166 1.71 -4.14 -6.13
N PHE A 167 0.47 -3.70 -6.28
CA PHE A 167 -0.10 -2.70 -5.37
C PHE A 167 -0.32 -3.23 -3.95
N ALA A 168 -0.73 -4.48 -3.81
CA ALA A 168 -1.00 -5.08 -2.52
C ALA A 168 0.27 -5.38 -1.70
N LYS A 169 1.37 -5.76 -2.36
CA LYS A 169 2.56 -6.30 -1.69
C LYS A 169 3.79 -5.40 -1.78
N GLN A 170 3.95 -4.66 -2.89
CA GLN A 170 5.17 -3.89 -3.17
C GLN A 170 4.99 -2.40 -2.93
N VAL A 171 3.83 -1.81 -3.27
CA VAL A 171 3.53 -0.42 -2.94
C VAL A 171 3.18 -0.35 -1.45
N LYS A 172 4.13 0.13 -0.65
CA LYS A 172 3.95 0.27 0.80
C LYS A 172 3.08 1.47 1.14
N ASP A 173 2.51 1.47 2.35
CA ASP A 173 1.74 2.59 2.87
C ASP A 173 2.65 3.79 3.12
N VAL A 174 2.10 4.97 3.01
CA VAL A 174 2.82 6.22 3.30
C VAL A 174 3.07 6.32 4.79
N LEU A 175 4.32 6.54 5.16
CA LEU A 175 4.71 6.76 6.55
C LEU A 175 4.58 8.24 6.89
N ALA A 176 3.74 8.55 7.86
CA ALA A 176 3.58 9.90 8.38
C ALA A 176 4.48 10.12 9.61
N PRO A 177 4.93 11.37 9.88
CA PRO A 177 5.62 11.70 11.13
C PRO A 177 4.76 11.29 12.34
N GLY A 178 5.40 10.68 13.34
CA GLY A 178 4.72 10.20 14.55
C GLY A 178 4.02 8.84 14.43
N MET A 179 4.09 8.15 13.30
CA MET A 179 3.65 6.75 13.22
C MET A 179 4.60 5.86 14.01
N LEU A 180 4.06 5.09 14.93
CA LEU A 180 4.82 4.08 15.68
C LEU A 180 5.10 2.87 14.76
N LEU A 181 6.35 2.75 14.33
CA LEU A 181 6.81 1.66 13.47
C LEU A 181 7.46 0.51 14.25
N SER A 182 7.55 0.63 15.57
CA SER A 182 8.19 -0.37 16.44
C SER A 182 7.62 -1.76 16.24
N GLY A 183 6.31 -1.92 16.14
CA GLY A 183 5.68 -3.22 15.87
C GLY A 183 6.10 -3.85 14.54
N TYR A 184 6.29 -3.04 13.48
CA TYR A 184 6.80 -3.53 12.20
C TYR A 184 8.25 -4.01 12.32
N ILE A 185 9.11 -3.22 12.97
CA ILE A 185 10.53 -3.55 13.15
C ILE A 185 10.67 -4.81 14.03
N LYS A 186 9.93 -4.88 15.13
CA LYS A 186 9.90 -6.06 16.04
C LYS A 186 9.55 -7.34 15.28
N SER A 187 8.47 -7.33 14.51
CA SER A 187 8.05 -8.50 13.71
C SER A 187 9.04 -8.92 12.62
N ARG A 188 9.90 -8.00 12.19
CA ARG A 188 10.95 -8.27 11.20
C ARG A 188 12.22 -8.79 11.86
N LEU A 189 12.58 -8.27 13.03
CA LEU A 189 13.72 -8.75 13.82
C LEU A 189 13.48 -10.15 14.38
N ASP A 190 12.26 -10.43 14.83
CA ASP A 190 11.84 -11.77 15.26
C ASP A 190 12.08 -12.84 14.17
N LYS A 191 11.88 -12.47 12.90
CA LYS A 191 12.08 -13.35 11.75
C LYS A 191 13.49 -13.32 11.14
N ASP A 192 14.41 -12.59 11.75
CA ASP A 192 15.78 -12.38 11.21
C ASP A 192 16.71 -13.51 11.68
N GLU A 193 16.48 -14.73 11.19
CA GLU A 193 17.27 -15.94 11.53
C GLU A 193 18.77 -15.77 11.21
N THR A 194 19.12 -14.98 10.22
CA THR A 194 20.51 -14.76 9.77
C THR A 194 21.21 -13.61 10.49
N GLY A 195 20.46 -12.73 11.15
CA GLY A 195 20.95 -11.49 11.75
C GLY A 195 21.32 -10.39 10.73
N ASP A 196 21.01 -10.59 9.46
CA ASP A 196 21.38 -9.63 8.41
C ASP A 196 20.61 -8.32 8.53
N LEU A 197 19.33 -8.37 8.91
CA LEU A 197 18.52 -7.17 9.13
C LEU A 197 19.05 -6.38 10.34
N LYS A 198 19.31 -7.06 11.46
CA LYS A 198 19.89 -6.45 12.65
C LYS A 198 21.21 -5.76 12.32
N LYS A 199 22.09 -6.45 11.61
CA LYS A 199 23.38 -5.89 11.16
C LYS A 199 23.22 -4.68 10.25
N PHE A 200 22.26 -4.72 9.33
CA PHE A 200 21.94 -3.58 8.48
C PHE A 200 21.47 -2.38 9.30
N ILE A 201 20.55 -2.59 10.25
CA ILE A 201 20.03 -1.53 11.14
C ILE A 201 21.16 -0.89 11.91
N LEU A 202 22.03 -1.68 12.57
CA LEU A 202 23.16 -1.18 13.35
C LEU A 202 24.14 -0.37 12.50
N ASN A 203 24.47 -0.87 11.30
CA ASN A 203 25.35 -0.13 10.39
C ASN A 203 24.72 1.18 9.93
N PHE A 204 23.40 1.18 9.67
CA PHE A 204 22.68 2.39 9.29
C PHE A 204 22.66 3.43 10.41
N LEU A 205 22.34 3.01 11.64
CA LEU A 205 22.32 3.90 12.82
C LEU A 205 23.71 4.49 13.08
N LYS A 206 24.76 3.68 13.04
CA LYS A 206 26.16 4.17 13.18
C LYS A 206 26.55 5.14 12.07
N ALA A 207 26.16 4.89 10.83
CA ALA A 207 26.43 5.78 9.71
C ALA A 207 25.63 7.10 9.77
N SER A 208 24.54 7.12 10.55
CA SER A 208 23.70 8.29 10.78
C SER A 208 24.03 9.03 12.10
N ASP A 209 25.19 8.74 12.68
CA ASP A 209 25.72 9.39 13.90
C ASP A 209 24.90 9.07 15.19
N PHE A 210 24.16 7.96 15.18
CA PHE A 210 23.54 7.45 16.39
C PHE A 210 24.53 6.61 17.19
N ASN A 211 24.71 6.93 18.48
CA ASN A 211 25.62 6.21 19.38
C ASN A 211 25.01 4.92 19.93
N ILE A 212 24.49 4.06 19.03
CA ILE A 212 23.85 2.79 19.35
C ILE A 212 24.79 1.65 18.96
N GLU A 213 25.16 0.84 19.92
CA GLU A 213 26.05 -0.32 19.72
C GLU A 213 25.28 -1.60 19.41
N ASP A 214 24.10 -1.77 20.01
CA ASP A 214 23.26 -2.94 19.78
C ASP A 214 21.77 -2.62 19.91
N VAL A 215 20.93 -3.43 19.26
CA VAL A 215 19.48 -3.43 19.38
C VAL A 215 19.05 -4.83 19.78
N VAL A 216 18.34 -4.93 20.88
CA VAL A 216 17.87 -6.21 21.44
C VAL A 216 16.36 -6.22 21.47
N LEU A 217 15.78 -7.29 20.94
CA LEU A 217 14.35 -7.57 21.07
C LEU A 217 14.14 -8.42 22.31
N HIS A 218 13.42 -7.90 23.29
CA HIS A 218 12.95 -8.63 24.45
C HIS A 218 11.51 -9.05 24.21
N GLU A 219 11.22 -10.33 24.43
CA GLU A 219 9.88 -10.86 24.35
C GLU A 219 9.46 -11.37 25.71
N GLU A 220 8.35 -10.85 26.22
CA GLU A 220 7.74 -11.30 27.45
C GLU A 220 6.34 -11.85 27.16
N GLU A 221 6.06 -13.07 27.63
CA GLU A 221 4.73 -13.63 27.54
C GLU A 221 3.91 -13.22 28.76
N GLU A 222 2.78 -12.57 28.52
CA GLU A 222 1.83 -12.17 29.52
C GLU A 222 0.54 -12.98 29.38
N LEU A 223 0.03 -13.52 30.51
CA LEU A 223 -1.26 -14.20 30.50
C LEU A 223 -2.40 -13.21 30.32
N ILE A 224 -3.38 -13.60 29.53
CA ILE A 224 -4.56 -12.77 29.30
C ILE A 224 -5.39 -12.72 30.59
N THR A 225 -5.41 -11.54 31.21
CA THR A 225 -6.31 -11.26 32.34
C THR A 225 -7.73 -10.92 31.82
N PRO A 226 -8.78 -10.98 32.70
CA PRO A 226 -10.13 -10.58 32.28
C PRO A 226 -10.23 -9.15 31.76
N GLU A 227 -9.43 -8.23 32.29
CA GLU A 227 -9.36 -6.83 31.82
C GLU A 227 -8.76 -6.75 30.40
N LEU A 228 -7.67 -7.52 30.17
CA LEU A 228 -7.00 -7.59 28.87
C LEU A 228 -7.89 -8.27 27.81
N GLU A 229 -8.66 -9.27 28.21
CA GLU A 229 -9.66 -9.90 27.35
C GLU A 229 -10.70 -8.88 26.85
N GLN A 230 -11.22 -8.03 27.73
CA GLN A 230 -12.16 -6.96 27.35
C GLN A 230 -11.52 -5.96 26.38
N LEU A 231 -10.26 -5.60 26.59
CA LEU A 231 -9.53 -4.72 25.67
C LEU A 231 -9.35 -5.36 24.29
N ILE A 232 -8.99 -6.63 24.22
CA ILE A 232 -8.86 -7.38 22.97
C ILE A 232 -10.21 -7.45 22.24
N GLN A 233 -11.31 -7.73 22.95
CA GLN A 233 -12.65 -7.79 22.36
C GLN A 233 -13.09 -6.45 21.76
N ASN A 234 -12.72 -5.34 22.36
CA ASN A 234 -13.05 -3.97 21.90
C ASN A 234 -12.03 -3.39 20.91
N ALA A 235 -10.87 -4.03 20.71
CA ALA A 235 -9.85 -3.54 19.79
C ALA A 235 -10.35 -3.52 18.34
N PRO A 236 -9.93 -2.56 17.51
CA PRO A 236 -10.33 -2.46 16.11
C PRO A 236 -9.52 -3.42 15.20
N ILE A 237 -9.47 -4.69 15.58
CA ILE A 237 -8.85 -5.78 14.81
C ILE A 237 -9.93 -6.77 14.38
N ASP A 238 -9.63 -7.61 13.38
CA ASP A 238 -10.60 -8.58 12.87
C ASP A 238 -10.94 -9.66 13.92
N ASN A 239 -12.13 -10.25 13.77
CA ASN A 239 -12.65 -11.20 14.74
C ASN A 239 -11.86 -12.52 14.80
N GLU A 240 -11.21 -12.90 13.70
CA GLU A 240 -10.39 -14.13 13.63
C GLU A 240 -9.10 -13.94 14.43
N ALA A 241 -8.43 -12.78 14.29
CA ALA A 241 -7.26 -12.43 15.10
C ALA A 241 -7.59 -12.35 16.59
N LYS A 242 -8.74 -11.75 16.97
CA LYS A 242 -9.21 -11.72 18.36
C LYS A 242 -9.37 -13.15 18.92
N ALA A 243 -10.09 -13.99 18.17
CA ALA A 243 -10.34 -15.38 18.59
C ALA A 243 -9.03 -16.18 18.72
N GLU A 244 -8.05 -15.95 17.85
CA GLU A 244 -6.75 -16.61 17.93
C GLU A 244 -5.96 -16.15 19.16
N MET A 245 -5.93 -14.84 19.45
CA MET A 245 -5.29 -14.30 20.66
C MET A 245 -5.89 -14.90 21.92
N LEU A 246 -7.20 -14.85 22.03
CA LEU A 246 -7.91 -15.42 23.22
C LEU A 246 -7.71 -16.92 23.36
N ARG A 247 -7.66 -17.65 22.24
CA ARG A 247 -7.40 -19.11 22.26
C ARG A 247 -6.00 -19.44 22.77
N LYS A 248 -5.00 -18.61 22.48
CA LYS A 248 -3.62 -18.79 22.98
C LYS A 248 -3.51 -18.57 24.48
N GLY A 249 -4.44 -17.82 25.08
CA GLY A 249 -4.47 -17.52 26.51
C GLY A 249 -3.31 -16.64 27.00
N LYS A 250 -2.48 -16.18 26.08
CA LYS A 250 -1.32 -15.35 26.35
C LYS A 250 -1.07 -14.41 25.17
N ILE A 251 -0.51 -13.26 25.46
CA ILE A 251 0.02 -12.33 24.47
C ILE A 251 1.54 -12.24 24.63
N THR A 252 2.24 -12.00 23.55
CA THR A 252 3.68 -11.70 23.56
C THR A 252 3.86 -10.19 23.46
N ASN A 253 4.38 -9.59 24.50
CA ASN A 253 4.84 -8.20 24.51
C ASN A 253 6.29 -8.22 24.02
N ALA A 254 6.52 -7.54 22.89
CA ALA A 254 7.87 -7.37 22.35
C ALA A 254 8.33 -5.95 22.61
N GLU A 255 9.49 -5.75 23.21
CA GLU A 255 10.10 -4.45 23.48
C GLU A 255 11.49 -4.37 22.85
N LEU A 256 11.81 -3.22 22.26
CA LEU A 256 13.15 -2.93 21.76
C LEU A 256 13.95 -2.21 22.82
N THR A 257 15.14 -2.72 23.08
CA THR A 257 16.14 -2.06 23.93
C THR A 257 17.35 -1.69 23.08
N PHE A 258 17.78 -0.45 23.20
CA PHE A 258 18.94 0.12 22.51
C PHE A 258 20.11 0.21 23.48
N LYS A 259 21.28 -0.31 23.08
CA LYS A 259 22.51 -0.25 23.90
C LYS A 259 23.38 0.91 23.46
N HIS A 260 23.54 1.89 24.34
CA HIS A 260 24.37 3.06 24.13
C HIS A 260 25.72 2.91 24.81
N LYS A 261 26.78 3.33 24.13
CA LYS A 261 28.13 3.35 24.72
C LYS A 261 28.47 4.76 25.20
N VAL A 262 28.76 4.88 26.51
CA VAL A 262 29.25 6.12 27.12
C VAL A 262 30.56 5.83 27.81
N GLY A 263 31.67 6.29 27.25
CA GLY A 263 33.00 5.87 27.66
C GLY A 263 33.21 4.38 27.44
N ASP A 264 33.55 3.64 28.50
CA ASP A 264 33.73 2.18 28.45
C ASP A 264 32.50 1.38 28.94
N LYS A 265 31.40 2.06 29.21
CA LYS A 265 30.16 1.42 29.72
C LYS A 265 29.09 1.39 28.69
N LEU A 266 28.28 0.32 28.71
CA LEU A 266 27.06 0.18 27.95
C LEU A 266 25.86 0.46 28.85
N TYR A 267 24.88 1.19 28.33
CA TYR A 267 23.62 1.52 28.97
C TYR A 267 22.48 1.04 28.10
N ASP A 268 21.49 0.44 28.71
CA ASP A 268 20.28 -0.03 28.04
C ASP A 268 19.22 1.06 28.15
N LEU A 269 18.66 1.50 27.01
CA LEU A 269 17.51 2.38 26.90
C LEU A 269 16.36 1.65 26.22
N SER A 270 15.15 1.73 26.80
CA SER A 270 13.96 1.22 26.12
C SER A 270 13.53 2.18 25.01
N GLU A 271 12.76 1.66 24.06
CA GLU A 271 12.22 2.44 22.93
C GLU A 271 11.36 3.65 23.33
N GLU A 272 10.89 3.72 24.58
CA GLU A 272 10.13 4.86 25.11
C GLU A 272 10.97 6.11 25.35
N TYR A 273 12.30 5.92 25.48
CA TYR A 273 13.26 6.99 25.81
C TYR A 273 14.16 7.36 24.62
N GLU A 274 14.01 6.70 23.47
CA GLU A 274 14.66 7.01 22.19
C GLU A 274 13.77 7.87 21.30
#